data_e7586e0f40162e7633f5c2efdc38c8b4
#
_entry.id   e7586e0f40162e7633f5c2efdc38c8b4
#
_cell.length_a   1.000
_cell.length_b   1.000
_cell.length_c   1.000
_cell.angle_alpha   90.00
_cell.angle_beta   90.00
_cell.angle_gamma   90.00
#
_symmetry.space_group_name_H-M   'P 1'
#
loop_
_entity.id
_entity.type
_entity.pdbx_description
1 polymer ?
#
loop_
_entity_poly.entity_id
_entity_poly.type
_entity_poly.pdbx_seq_one_letter_code
_entity_poly.pdbx_strand_id
1 'polypeptide(L)'
;MATDLLEETDIETQTINTIRFLSADAVERAQSGHPGTPMGLAPVAYVLWTRHLRHNPQDPDWPGRDRFVLSAGHASMLLYSLLHLTGYDLPMEELKGFRQWGSRTPGHPEAHLTPGVETTTGPLGQGFANGIGMAIAEQLLADELNEEGFPLFDHHTYAICSDGDL
;
A
#
# COMPACT_ATOMS: atom_id res chain seq x y z
N MET A 1 -37.50 -7.49 -21.25
CA MET A 1 -37.52 -7.33 -19.81
C MET A 1 -36.43 -8.21 -19.21
N ALA A 2 -35.20 -7.76 -19.27
CA ALA A 2 -34.03 -8.38 -18.64
C ALA A 2 -32.96 -7.30 -18.35
N THR A 3 -33.39 -6.14 -17.83
CA THR A 3 -32.51 -4.96 -17.63
C THR A 3 -32.51 -4.42 -16.21
N ASP A 4 -33.03 -5.18 -15.21
CA ASP A 4 -33.16 -4.68 -13.82
C ASP A 4 -32.48 -5.56 -12.77
N LEU A 5 -31.38 -6.23 -13.07
CA LEU A 5 -30.66 -7.07 -12.10
C LEU A 5 -29.19 -6.67 -11.89
N LEU A 6 -28.79 -5.49 -12.27
CA LEU A 6 -27.57 -4.90 -11.76
C LEU A 6 -28.01 -4.06 -10.54
N GLU A 7 -28.08 -4.68 -9.37
CA GLU A 7 -28.05 -3.92 -8.12
C GLU A 7 -26.85 -2.97 -8.23
N GLU A 8 -27.11 -1.68 -8.01
CA GLU A 8 -26.08 -0.63 -8.03
C GLU A 8 -25.10 -0.99 -6.90
N THR A 9 -24.02 -1.68 -7.26
CA THR A 9 -22.99 -2.06 -6.29
C THR A 9 -22.41 -0.78 -5.70
N ASP A 10 -22.41 -0.63 -4.39
CA ASP A 10 -21.88 0.56 -3.75
C ASP A 10 -20.38 0.76 -4.07
N ILE A 11 -19.90 2.00 -3.97
CA ILE A 11 -18.53 2.37 -4.34
C ILE A 11 -17.48 1.62 -3.51
N GLU A 12 -17.78 1.29 -2.26
CA GLU A 12 -16.90 0.52 -1.39
C GLU A 12 -16.68 -0.89 -1.95
N THR A 13 -17.75 -1.60 -2.25
CA THR A 13 -17.70 -2.93 -2.85
C THR A 13 -17.02 -2.90 -4.22
N GLN A 14 -17.29 -1.89 -5.05
CA GLN A 14 -16.64 -1.72 -6.36
C GLN A 14 -15.13 -1.52 -6.20
N THR A 15 -14.71 -0.66 -5.27
CA THR A 15 -13.30 -0.36 -5.03
C THR A 15 -12.56 -1.59 -4.49
N ILE A 16 -13.13 -2.28 -3.50
CA ILE A 16 -12.55 -3.51 -2.95
C ILE A 16 -12.37 -4.58 -4.04
N ASN A 17 -13.38 -4.76 -4.88
CA ASN A 17 -13.30 -5.72 -5.99
C ASN A 17 -12.29 -5.25 -7.04
N THR A 18 -12.17 -3.96 -7.32
CA THR A 18 -11.15 -3.43 -8.22
C THR A 18 -9.75 -3.74 -7.71
N ILE A 19 -9.45 -3.55 -6.42
CA ILE A 19 -8.16 -3.93 -5.81
C ILE A 19 -7.89 -5.43 -6.03
N ARG A 20 -8.90 -6.28 -5.79
CA ARG A 20 -8.78 -7.72 -5.98
C ARG A 20 -8.46 -8.09 -7.42
N PHE A 21 -9.23 -7.57 -8.38
CA PHE A 21 -9.07 -7.92 -9.79
C PHE A 21 -7.79 -7.34 -10.38
N LEU A 22 -7.40 -6.11 -10.06
CA LEU A 22 -6.10 -5.57 -10.49
C LEU A 22 -4.96 -6.47 -10.03
N SER A 23 -5.04 -6.98 -8.80
CA SER A 23 -4.00 -7.86 -8.25
C SER A 23 -4.01 -9.24 -8.92
N ALA A 24 -5.17 -9.83 -9.10
CA ALA A 24 -5.30 -11.15 -9.73
C ALA A 24 -4.87 -11.11 -11.22
N ASP A 25 -5.32 -10.12 -11.97
CA ASP A 25 -5.02 -9.97 -13.39
C ASP A 25 -3.51 -9.72 -13.63
N ALA A 26 -2.88 -8.90 -12.78
CA ALA A 26 -1.45 -8.64 -12.89
C ALA A 26 -0.61 -9.90 -12.60
N VAL A 27 -0.97 -10.66 -11.56
CA VAL A 27 -0.31 -11.93 -11.22
C VAL A 27 -0.52 -12.97 -12.34
N GLU A 28 -1.75 -13.10 -12.86
CA GLU A 28 -2.07 -14.01 -13.95
C GLU A 28 -1.29 -13.62 -15.21
N ARG A 29 -1.28 -12.34 -15.58
CA ARG A 29 -0.52 -11.87 -16.74
C ARG A 29 0.98 -12.13 -16.61
N ALA A 30 1.55 -11.92 -15.43
CA ALA A 30 2.96 -12.18 -15.16
C ALA A 30 3.29 -13.67 -15.06
N GLN A 31 2.28 -14.55 -14.93
CA GLN A 31 2.43 -15.98 -14.61
C GLN A 31 3.34 -16.21 -13.39
N SER A 32 3.34 -15.23 -12.48
CA SER A 32 4.20 -15.22 -11.30
C SER A 32 3.67 -14.20 -10.28
N GLY A 33 3.61 -14.57 -9.02
CA GLY A 33 3.18 -13.69 -7.92
C GLY A 33 2.29 -14.38 -6.90
N HIS A 34 1.76 -13.59 -5.97
CA HIS A 34 0.99 -14.09 -4.83
C HIS A 34 -0.36 -13.36 -4.76
N PRO A 35 -1.44 -13.91 -5.29
CA PRO A 35 -2.74 -13.23 -5.32
C PRO A 35 -3.53 -13.36 -4.01
N GLY A 36 -3.23 -14.36 -3.16
CA GLY A 36 -4.03 -14.70 -1.98
C GLY A 36 -4.18 -13.57 -0.98
N THR A 37 -3.06 -12.97 -0.58
CA THR A 37 -3.05 -11.84 0.37
C THR A 37 -3.77 -10.61 -0.18
N PRO A 38 -3.53 -10.14 -1.40
CA PRO A 38 -4.31 -9.07 -2.01
C PRO A 38 -5.82 -9.34 -2.02
N MET A 39 -6.21 -10.56 -2.38
CA MET A 39 -7.63 -10.96 -2.41
C MET A 39 -8.27 -10.91 -1.02
N GLY A 40 -7.56 -11.41 0.00
CA GLY A 40 -8.08 -11.48 1.37
C GLY A 40 -8.08 -10.14 2.08
N LEU A 41 -7.04 -9.31 1.88
CA LEU A 41 -6.84 -8.06 2.61
C LEU A 41 -7.35 -6.79 1.89
N ALA A 42 -7.92 -6.91 0.69
CA ALA A 42 -8.47 -5.74 -0.01
C ALA A 42 -9.45 -4.91 0.84
N PRO A 43 -10.40 -5.51 1.63
CA PRO A 43 -11.28 -4.73 2.50
C PRO A 43 -10.53 -4.00 3.61
N VAL A 44 -9.53 -4.64 4.24
CA VAL A 44 -8.72 -4.03 5.30
C VAL A 44 -7.92 -2.85 4.74
N ALA A 45 -7.28 -3.06 3.59
CA ALA A 45 -6.53 -2.02 2.90
C ALA A 45 -7.42 -0.86 2.47
N TYR A 46 -8.62 -1.12 1.94
CA TYR A 46 -9.60 -0.09 1.61
C TYR A 46 -9.92 0.78 2.82
N VAL A 47 -10.29 0.18 3.95
CA VAL A 47 -10.63 0.92 5.18
C VAL A 47 -9.44 1.74 5.68
N LEU A 48 -8.25 1.14 5.71
CA LEU A 48 -7.04 1.84 6.15
C LEU A 48 -6.77 3.08 5.28
N TRP A 49 -6.77 2.93 3.97
CA TRP A 49 -6.39 3.99 3.02
C TRP A 49 -7.45 5.08 2.88
N THR A 50 -8.73 4.77 3.09
CA THR A 50 -9.82 5.75 2.93
C THR A 50 -10.25 6.41 4.22
N ARG A 51 -9.97 5.82 5.39
CA ARG A 51 -10.50 6.30 6.67
C ARG A 51 -9.43 6.66 7.71
N HIS A 52 -8.20 6.18 7.56
CA HIS A 52 -7.17 6.32 8.59
C HIS A 52 -5.86 6.90 8.07
N LEU A 53 -5.35 6.41 6.96
CA LEU A 53 -4.04 6.79 6.45
C LEU A 53 -4.02 8.23 5.92
N ARG A 54 -3.19 9.07 6.50
CA ARG A 54 -2.90 10.41 6.00
C ARG A 54 -1.81 10.34 4.95
N HIS A 55 -2.15 10.54 3.70
CA HIS A 55 -1.19 10.51 2.59
C HIS A 55 -1.51 11.57 1.54
N ASN A 56 -0.51 11.94 0.73
CA ASN A 56 -0.69 12.87 -0.38
C ASN A 56 -0.04 12.32 -1.64
N PRO A 57 -0.81 11.80 -2.60
CA PRO A 57 -0.28 11.26 -3.85
C PRO A 57 0.50 12.27 -4.69
N GLN A 58 0.20 13.58 -4.54
CA GLN A 58 0.89 14.65 -5.27
C GLN A 58 2.21 15.06 -4.62
N ASP A 59 2.43 14.68 -3.37
CA ASP A 59 3.67 14.87 -2.62
C ASP A 59 3.94 13.63 -1.78
N PRO A 60 4.39 12.53 -2.41
CA PRO A 60 4.59 11.25 -1.75
C PRO A 60 5.69 11.27 -0.68
N ASP A 61 6.53 12.30 -0.68
CA ASP A 61 7.61 12.50 0.30
C ASP A 61 7.25 13.51 1.40
N TRP A 62 6.02 14.00 1.43
CA TRP A 62 5.55 14.92 2.47
C TRP A 62 5.93 14.43 3.89
N PRO A 63 6.68 15.22 4.68
CA PRO A 63 7.20 14.76 5.98
C PRO A 63 6.12 14.35 6.98
N GLY A 64 4.97 15.03 6.98
CA GLY A 64 3.85 14.78 7.91
C GLY A 64 2.90 13.65 7.48
N ARG A 65 3.21 12.91 6.39
CA ARG A 65 2.40 11.76 5.99
C ARG A 65 2.54 10.61 6.97
N ASP A 66 1.50 9.79 7.08
CA ASP A 66 1.63 8.50 7.74
C ASP A 66 2.52 7.56 6.90
N ARG A 67 3.14 6.60 7.55
CA ARG A 67 3.99 5.59 6.91
C ARG A 67 3.20 4.29 6.75
N PHE A 68 3.16 3.77 5.53
CA PHE A 68 2.55 2.46 5.28
C PHE A 68 3.60 1.45 4.86
N VAL A 69 3.70 0.36 5.60
CA VAL A 69 4.65 -0.73 5.35
C VAL A 69 3.90 -2.02 5.05
N LEU A 70 4.06 -2.56 3.85
CA LEU A 70 3.63 -3.91 3.52
C LEU A 70 4.77 -4.87 3.85
N SER A 71 4.79 -5.40 5.09
CA SER A 71 5.86 -6.32 5.54
C SER A 71 5.82 -7.64 4.76
N ALA A 72 4.61 -8.17 4.54
CA ALA A 72 4.40 -9.29 3.61
C ALA A 72 4.63 -8.83 2.16
N GLY A 73 5.87 -8.50 1.81
CA GLY A 73 6.24 -7.88 0.54
C GLY A 73 5.89 -8.70 -0.69
N HIS A 74 5.72 -10.02 -0.55
CA HIS A 74 5.22 -10.90 -1.62
C HIS A 74 3.80 -10.55 -2.07
N ALA A 75 3.02 -9.84 -1.25
CA ALA A 75 1.69 -9.32 -1.59
C ALA A 75 1.73 -7.97 -2.33
N SER A 76 2.83 -7.63 -2.96
CA SER A 76 3.13 -6.33 -3.56
C SER A 76 2.02 -5.73 -4.42
N MET A 77 1.26 -6.56 -5.15
CA MET A 77 0.14 -6.09 -5.96
C MET A 77 -0.98 -5.44 -5.14
N LEU A 78 -1.14 -5.78 -3.85
CA LEU A 78 -2.05 -5.04 -2.97
C LEU A 78 -1.63 -3.56 -2.89
N LEU A 79 -0.36 -3.32 -2.59
CA LEU A 79 0.18 -1.96 -2.48
C LEU A 79 0.14 -1.22 -3.82
N TYR A 80 0.54 -1.86 -4.91
CA TYR A 80 0.54 -1.21 -6.24
C TYR A 80 -0.87 -0.85 -6.70
N SER A 81 -1.87 -1.70 -6.43
CA SER A 81 -3.27 -1.39 -6.74
C SER A 81 -3.77 -0.18 -5.95
N LEU A 82 -3.41 -0.08 -4.66
CA LEU A 82 -3.76 1.07 -3.81
C LEU A 82 -3.08 2.35 -4.30
N LEU A 83 -1.78 2.32 -4.58
CA LEU A 83 -1.04 3.47 -5.10
C LEU A 83 -1.64 3.98 -6.41
N HIS A 84 -1.95 3.06 -7.33
CA HIS A 84 -2.61 3.42 -8.60
C HIS A 84 -3.98 4.07 -8.38
N LEU A 85 -4.84 3.43 -7.60
CA LEU A 85 -6.22 3.88 -7.40
C LEU A 85 -6.32 5.19 -6.60
N THR A 86 -5.34 5.48 -5.77
CA THR A 86 -5.31 6.71 -4.96
C THR A 86 -4.55 7.85 -5.63
N GLY A 87 -4.04 7.66 -6.85
CA GLY A 87 -3.53 8.75 -7.69
C GLY A 87 -2.04 9.05 -7.56
N TYR A 88 -1.25 8.12 -7.01
CA TYR A 88 0.20 8.21 -7.13
C TYR A 88 0.64 8.08 -8.59
N ASP A 89 1.86 8.55 -8.93
CA ASP A 89 2.43 8.38 -10.27
C ASP A 89 2.80 6.91 -10.55
N LEU A 90 1.78 6.08 -10.60
CA LEU A 90 1.87 4.66 -10.95
C LEU A 90 0.74 4.31 -11.95
N PRO A 91 0.93 4.58 -13.24
CA PRO A 91 -0.11 4.37 -14.24
C PRO A 91 -0.41 2.89 -14.48
N MET A 92 -1.57 2.61 -15.06
CA MET A 92 -2.04 1.25 -15.35
C MET A 92 -1.03 0.41 -16.14
N GLU A 93 -0.22 1.05 -16.99
CA GLU A 93 0.80 0.33 -17.78
C GLU A 93 1.88 -0.30 -16.90
N GLU A 94 2.20 0.33 -15.76
CA GLU A 94 3.12 -0.26 -14.78
C GLU A 94 2.50 -1.48 -14.08
N LEU A 95 1.21 -1.44 -13.75
CA LEU A 95 0.51 -2.60 -13.19
C LEU A 95 0.50 -3.78 -14.19
N LYS A 96 0.24 -3.47 -15.46
CA LYS A 96 0.32 -4.47 -16.56
C LYS A 96 1.74 -5.02 -16.75
N GLY A 97 2.76 -4.24 -16.38
CA GLY A 97 4.16 -4.61 -16.39
C GLY A 97 4.64 -5.31 -15.11
N PHE A 98 3.75 -5.75 -14.23
CA PHE A 98 4.13 -6.41 -12.98
C PHE A 98 5.17 -7.52 -13.19
N ARG A 99 6.27 -7.45 -12.40
CA ARG A 99 7.41 -8.37 -12.47
C ARG A 99 8.16 -8.41 -13.81
N GLN A 100 7.91 -7.46 -14.70
CA GLN A 100 8.67 -7.36 -15.93
C GLN A 100 9.91 -6.49 -15.74
N TRP A 101 10.96 -6.78 -16.50
CA TRP A 101 12.18 -6.00 -16.45
C TRP A 101 11.93 -4.54 -16.83
N GLY A 102 12.41 -3.63 -15.98
CA GLY A 102 12.26 -2.18 -16.18
C GLY A 102 10.93 -1.58 -15.71
N SER A 103 9.98 -2.40 -15.23
CA SER A 103 8.74 -1.91 -14.62
C SER A 103 8.98 -1.37 -13.21
N ARG A 104 8.19 -0.37 -12.82
CA ARG A 104 8.15 0.15 -11.45
C ARG A 104 7.31 -0.69 -10.47
N THR A 105 6.87 -1.88 -10.90
CA THR A 105 6.11 -2.82 -10.09
C THR A 105 6.85 -4.17 -9.97
N PRO A 106 8.02 -4.18 -9.29
CA PRO A 106 8.77 -5.41 -9.07
C PRO A 106 8.00 -6.41 -8.21
N GLY A 107 8.49 -7.65 -8.11
CA GLY A 107 7.83 -8.73 -7.37
C GLY A 107 7.66 -8.46 -5.88
N HIS A 108 8.49 -7.60 -5.30
CA HIS A 108 8.41 -7.11 -3.93
C HIS A 108 8.59 -5.58 -3.96
N PRO A 109 7.95 -4.82 -3.04
CA PRO A 109 8.08 -3.36 -3.03
C PRO A 109 9.53 -2.92 -2.85
N GLU A 110 9.95 -1.97 -3.68
CA GLU A 110 11.29 -1.38 -3.60
C GLU A 110 11.17 0.13 -3.38
N ALA A 111 11.74 0.62 -2.27
CA ALA A 111 11.85 2.05 -2.00
C ALA A 111 12.64 2.74 -3.12
N HIS A 112 12.28 3.98 -3.44
CA HIS A 112 12.87 4.80 -4.50
C HIS A 112 12.59 4.34 -5.94
N LEU A 113 12.03 3.16 -6.16
CA LEU A 113 11.59 2.70 -7.47
C LEU A 113 10.11 3.03 -7.73
N THR A 114 9.26 2.72 -6.75
CA THR A 114 7.82 2.95 -6.84
C THR A 114 7.42 4.11 -5.93
N PRO A 115 6.84 5.21 -6.47
CA PRO A 115 6.37 6.33 -5.64
C PRO A 115 5.38 5.87 -4.56
N GLY A 116 5.59 6.31 -3.32
CA GLY A 116 4.75 5.93 -2.18
C GLY A 116 5.13 4.63 -1.48
N VAL A 117 6.20 3.97 -1.90
CA VAL A 117 6.79 2.84 -1.17
C VAL A 117 7.79 3.34 -0.14
N GLU A 118 7.48 3.15 1.14
CA GLU A 118 8.28 3.68 2.26
C GLU A 118 9.58 2.91 2.48
N THR A 119 9.55 1.59 2.29
CA THR A 119 10.70 0.72 2.51
C THR A 119 10.65 -0.51 1.62
N THR A 120 11.84 -0.98 1.24
CA THR A 120 11.98 -2.23 0.51
C THR A 120 11.66 -3.41 1.42
N THR A 121 10.76 -4.29 0.99
CA THR A 121 10.36 -5.48 1.72
C THR A 121 10.51 -6.72 0.84
N GLY A 122 10.32 -7.90 1.43
CA GLY A 122 10.46 -9.18 0.72
C GLY A 122 10.90 -10.27 1.69
N PRO A 123 12.10 -10.17 2.32
CA PRO A 123 12.45 -11.05 3.43
C PRO A 123 11.49 -10.83 4.59
N LEU A 124 10.89 -11.92 5.09
CA LEU A 124 9.88 -11.86 6.15
C LEU A 124 10.44 -11.23 7.44
N GLY A 125 9.62 -10.43 8.11
CA GLY A 125 9.95 -9.71 9.34
C GLY A 125 10.70 -8.38 9.16
N GLN A 126 11.40 -8.18 8.04
CA GLN A 126 12.15 -6.93 7.82
C GLN A 126 11.26 -5.70 7.74
N GLY A 127 10.14 -5.79 7.01
CA GLY A 127 9.19 -4.68 6.91
C GLY A 127 8.60 -4.30 8.26
N PHE A 128 8.20 -5.28 9.06
CA PHE A 128 7.69 -5.05 10.42
C PHE A 128 8.74 -4.36 11.31
N ALA A 129 9.98 -4.87 11.30
CA ALA A 129 11.09 -4.25 12.06
C ALA A 129 11.39 -2.82 11.60
N ASN A 130 11.36 -2.55 10.28
CA ASN A 130 11.50 -1.19 9.75
C ASN A 130 10.36 -0.28 10.21
N GLY A 131 9.11 -0.76 10.22
CA GLY A 131 7.96 -0.03 10.75
C GLY A 131 8.12 0.35 12.22
N ILE A 132 8.64 -0.56 13.05
CA ILE A 132 8.96 -0.26 14.45
C ILE A 132 10.03 0.83 14.52
N GLY A 133 11.09 0.74 13.71
CA GLY A 133 12.13 1.77 13.63
C GLY A 133 11.58 3.14 13.23
N MET A 134 10.65 3.19 12.27
CA MET A 134 9.98 4.42 11.86
C MET A 134 9.15 5.04 12.99
N ALA A 135 8.40 4.23 13.75
CA ALA A 135 7.60 4.70 14.88
C ALA A 135 8.48 5.21 16.04
N ILE A 136 9.60 4.55 16.30
CA ILE A 136 10.58 5.03 17.28
C ILE A 136 11.19 6.36 16.84
N ALA A 137 11.53 6.50 15.56
CA ALA A 137 12.09 7.74 15.02
C ALA A 137 11.09 8.89 15.10
N GLU A 138 9.81 8.64 14.78
CA GLU A 138 8.74 9.62 14.94
C GLU A 138 8.65 10.10 16.39
N GLN A 139 8.58 9.20 17.36
CA GLN A 139 8.48 9.54 18.77
C GLN A 139 9.69 10.37 19.25
N LEU A 140 10.92 10.01 18.84
CA LEU A 140 12.12 10.77 19.19
C LEU A 140 12.09 12.19 18.63
N LEU A 141 11.64 12.34 17.36
CA LEU A 141 11.50 13.64 16.72
C LEU A 141 10.38 14.47 17.36
N ALA A 142 9.28 13.84 17.73
CA ALA A 142 8.19 14.48 18.43
C ALA A 142 8.63 15.03 19.82
N ASP A 143 9.36 14.21 20.57
CA ASP A 143 9.89 14.60 21.90
C ASP A 143 10.90 15.77 21.82
N GLU A 144 11.66 15.85 20.72
CA GLU A 144 12.68 16.89 20.54
C GLU A 144 12.13 18.18 19.91
N LEU A 145 11.17 18.07 18.99
CA LEU A 145 10.81 19.15 18.07
C LEU A 145 9.36 19.63 18.19
N ASN A 146 8.47 18.87 18.84
CA ASN A 146 7.09 19.33 19.03
C ASN A 146 7.04 20.39 20.14
N GLU A 147 6.23 21.43 19.91
CA GLU A 147 5.93 22.47 20.89
C GLU A 147 4.46 22.40 21.31
N GLU A 148 4.15 22.98 22.48
CA GLU A 148 2.76 23.04 22.96
C GLU A 148 1.85 23.76 21.95
N GLY A 149 0.83 23.05 21.46
CA GLY A 149 -0.10 23.56 20.44
C GLY A 149 0.41 23.51 19.00
N PHE A 150 1.64 23.02 18.78
CA PHE A 150 2.22 22.86 17.44
C PHE A 150 2.92 21.51 17.27
N PRO A 151 2.17 20.42 17.04
CA PRO A 151 2.74 19.10 16.78
C PRO A 151 3.30 19.04 15.35
N LEU A 152 4.62 19.11 15.22
CA LEU A 152 5.32 19.00 13.94
C LEU A 152 5.38 17.53 13.48
N PHE A 153 5.59 16.61 14.44
CA PHE A 153 5.63 15.16 14.23
C PHE A 153 4.48 14.52 15.00
N ASP A 154 3.50 13.96 14.28
CA ASP A 154 2.33 13.29 14.83
C ASP A 154 1.79 12.21 13.88
N HIS A 155 2.66 11.75 12.96
CA HIS A 155 2.26 10.75 11.97
C HIS A 155 2.31 9.33 12.55
N HIS A 156 1.48 8.47 12.00
CA HIS A 156 1.43 7.08 12.40
C HIS A 156 2.22 6.20 11.43
N THR A 157 2.69 5.07 11.92
CA THR A 157 3.24 3.98 11.10
C THR A 157 2.29 2.80 11.14
N TYR A 158 1.76 2.44 9.97
CA TYR A 158 0.89 1.29 9.76
C TYR A 158 1.65 0.17 9.06
N ALA A 159 1.53 -1.05 9.55
CA ALA A 159 2.14 -2.21 8.92
C ALA A 159 1.11 -3.32 8.70
N ILE A 160 1.12 -3.92 7.50
CA ILE A 160 0.42 -5.19 7.24
C ILE A 160 1.47 -6.30 7.28
N CYS A 161 1.27 -7.24 8.20
CA CYS A 161 2.14 -8.38 8.44
C CYS A 161 1.39 -9.69 8.24
N SER A 162 2.11 -10.73 7.88
CA SER A 162 1.66 -12.10 8.01
C SER A 162 2.18 -12.74 9.31
N ASP A 163 1.68 -13.92 9.65
CA ASP A 163 2.19 -14.70 10.78
C ASP A 163 3.69 -15.06 10.65
N GLY A 164 4.17 -15.18 9.43
CA GLY A 164 5.59 -15.41 9.16
C GLY A 164 6.50 -14.18 9.32
N ASP A 165 5.92 -12.98 9.49
CA ASP A 165 6.67 -11.74 9.72
C ASP A 165 7.00 -11.49 11.21
N LEU A 166 6.39 -12.25 12.14
CA LEU A 166 6.42 -12.04 13.58
C LEU A 166 7.32 -13.03 14.34
#